data_7d617d57789b1845e2877f7765205208
#
_entry.id   7d617d57789b1845e2877f7765205208
#
_cell.length_a   1.000
_cell.length_b   1.000
_cell.length_c   1.000
_cell.angle_alpha   90.00
_cell.angle_beta   90.00
_cell.angle_gamma   90.00
#
_symmetry.space_group_name_H-M   'P 1'
#
loop_
_entity.id
_entity.type
_entity.pdbx_description
1 polymer ?
#
loop_
_entity_poly.entity_id
_entity_poly.type
_entity_poly.pdbx_seq_one_letter_code
_entity_poly.pdbx_strand_id
1 'polypeptide(L)'
;MANTSLALSSLDFDTLKQNLKAYLSNQSVFRDYDFEGSNINVLLDILSYNSYLNSFYMNMVASEMFLDSSQKYDSVISHAKELNYLPISAASSYANLNITFETTGLDGSMIIPRGTRFSGLNENGSYEFVTRANTSITSSNNTFTIENLQIFEGSYFNDSFVYDTTQENLLLKLSNENVDLSSLIVNVIENNGANTYTFRRAENLFGLTSNSNIYFAQGSENNRYEIVFGDNILGRKPQHLAIITAEYVVCNGNEADGVSSFGLVDDLGIENNGSVSVSSITTVSNSDNGSLQENINSIKFNAPRHFAAQYRALADDDYRALILSEFGGRISDVIVYGGQDLEPKQYGRVAISLKTPNSTFVPENLKNEVINYLLDLIAIPNRVVITSADNFYCHIITDVQYNTTIGNQTVSELKSNILTNINQFSDDYLEKFGNDFRYSKFVTHIDEVNEYITSNDTQVRLLKEITPTLNEQVNITINFNNELQARRTLCTGVIHNSVVLTTSYFTYVDDDGIQTEFAQIRDTGDGNLEIYKTVDNEFVTIKDSIGSINYNIGLVQINNLKVSSYENNISVLVNTKNKDIIATRNMILNIEPRYTTINVLETLR
;
A
#
# COMPACT_ATOMS: atom_id res chain seq x y z
N MET A 1 6.00 -16.34 -3.35
CA MET A 1 6.06 -17.58 -4.16
C MET A 1 7.51 -17.90 -4.45
N ALA A 2 7.94 -19.16 -4.27
CA ALA A 2 9.33 -19.53 -4.60
C ALA A 2 9.53 -19.36 -6.10
N ASN A 3 10.62 -18.68 -6.50
CA ASN A 3 11.04 -18.56 -7.90
C ASN A 3 11.37 -19.97 -8.44
N THR A 4 10.41 -20.61 -9.08
CA THR A 4 10.61 -21.91 -9.73
C THR A 4 11.16 -21.66 -11.14
N SER A 5 12.50 -21.60 -11.28
CA SER A 5 13.12 -21.64 -12.60
C SER A 5 12.94 -23.03 -13.23
N LEU A 6 12.42 -23.06 -14.44
CA LEU A 6 12.26 -24.32 -15.18
C LEU A 6 13.62 -24.77 -15.72
N ALA A 7 14.18 -25.88 -15.23
CA ALA A 7 15.42 -26.46 -15.72
C ALA A 7 15.10 -27.67 -16.62
N LEU A 8 15.19 -27.49 -17.94
CA LEU A 8 14.97 -28.54 -18.92
C LEU A 8 16.21 -29.38 -19.20
N SER A 9 17.40 -28.82 -18.93
CA SER A 9 18.67 -29.48 -19.18
C SER A 9 19.64 -29.26 -18.03
N SER A 10 20.54 -30.19 -17.83
CA SER A 10 21.62 -30.08 -16.83
C SER A 10 22.56 -28.93 -17.18
N LEU A 11 22.86 -28.08 -16.20
CA LEU A 11 23.81 -26.96 -16.29
C LEU A 11 25.16 -27.29 -15.64
N ASP A 12 25.59 -28.56 -15.71
CA ASP A 12 26.86 -28.98 -15.16
C ASP A 12 27.87 -29.24 -16.28
N PHE A 13 28.90 -28.41 -16.35
CA PHE A 13 29.97 -28.50 -17.34
C PHE A 13 30.73 -29.84 -17.25
N ASP A 14 31.03 -30.27 -16.02
CA ASP A 14 31.81 -31.50 -15.79
C ASP A 14 31.02 -32.74 -16.23
N THR A 15 29.73 -32.79 -15.95
CA THR A 15 28.83 -33.86 -16.41
C THR A 15 28.75 -33.87 -17.93
N LEU A 16 28.65 -32.73 -18.61
CA LEU A 16 28.64 -32.65 -20.07
C LEU A 16 29.96 -33.14 -20.65
N LYS A 17 31.08 -32.76 -20.08
CA LYS A 17 32.42 -33.22 -20.48
C LYS A 17 32.59 -34.71 -20.26
N GLN A 18 32.16 -35.26 -19.13
CA GLN A 18 32.18 -36.69 -18.83
C GLN A 18 31.33 -37.50 -19.82
N ASN A 19 30.15 -37.04 -20.17
CA ASN A 19 29.28 -37.67 -21.17
C ASN A 19 29.96 -37.72 -22.54
N LEU A 20 30.64 -36.64 -22.95
CA LEU A 20 31.40 -36.60 -24.19
C LEU A 20 32.59 -37.54 -24.15
N LYS A 21 33.34 -37.62 -23.04
CA LYS A 21 34.40 -38.59 -22.85
C LYS A 21 33.90 -40.03 -22.88
N ALA A 22 32.79 -40.32 -22.23
CA ALA A 22 32.14 -41.63 -22.24
C ALA A 22 31.68 -42.05 -23.67
N TYR A 23 31.19 -41.11 -24.46
CA TYR A 23 30.85 -41.36 -25.87
C TYR A 23 32.11 -41.68 -26.67
N LEU A 24 33.22 -40.93 -26.51
CA LEU A 24 34.46 -41.17 -27.22
C LEU A 24 35.15 -42.47 -26.80
N SER A 25 35.00 -42.92 -25.57
CA SER A 25 35.56 -44.22 -25.10
C SER A 25 34.98 -45.41 -25.86
N ASN A 26 33.79 -45.29 -26.40
CA ASN A 26 33.17 -46.34 -27.23
C ASN A 26 33.59 -46.28 -28.71
N GLN A 27 34.41 -45.28 -29.09
CA GLN A 27 34.88 -45.12 -30.46
C GLN A 27 36.35 -45.64 -30.57
N SER A 28 36.62 -46.45 -31.57
CA SER A 28 37.98 -47.04 -31.76
C SER A 28 38.99 -46.07 -32.39
N VAL A 29 38.56 -44.94 -32.91
CA VAL A 29 39.39 -43.98 -33.67
C VAL A 29 40.13 -42.97 -32.78
N PHE A 30 39.54 -42.60 -31.65
CA PHE A 30 40.09 -41.57 -30.75
C PHE A 30 40.73 -42.23 -29.52
N ARG A 31 42.03 -41.99 -29.27
CA ARG A 31 42.76 -42.64 -28.18
C ARG A 31 43.25 -41.68 -27.08
N ASP A 32 43.46 -40.40 -27.37
CA ASP A 32 44.06 -39.43 -26.45
C ASP A 32 43.03 -38.48 -25.79
N TYR A 33 41.73 -38.89 -25.76
CA TYR A 33 40.65 -38.05 -25.25
C TYR A 33 40.67 -37.85 -23.72
N ASP A 34 41.34 -38.72 -22.98
CA ASP A 34 41.43 -38.66 -21.50
C ASP A 34 42.67 -37.95 -20.96
N PHE A 35 43.63 -37.64 -21.84
CA PHE A 35 44.82 -36.88 -21.42
C PHE A 35 44.55 -35.38 -21.44
N GLU A 36 44.67 -34.71 -20.27
CA GLU A 36 44.30 -33.30 -20.11
C GLU A 36 45.08 -32.33 -21.02
N GLY A 37 46.31 -32.64 -21.37
CA GLY A 37 47.11 -31.86 -22.30
C GLY A 37 46.90 -32.15 -23.77
N SER A 38 45.99 -33.07 -24.16
CA SER A 38 45.77 -33.41 -25.53
C SER A 38 44.90 -32.37 -26.27
N ASN A 39 45.17 -32.15 -27.56
CA ASN A 39 44.33 -31.28 -28.41
C ASN A 39 42.87 -31.73 -28.46
N ILE A 40 42.62 -33.03 -28.32
CA ILE A 40 41.26 -33.57 -28.27
C ILE A 40 40.54 -33.16 -26.98
N ASN A 41 41.24 -33.17 -25.84
CA ASN A 41 40.64 -32.75 -24.58
C ASN A 41 40.31 -31.24 -24.58
N VAL A 42 41.14 -30.38 -25.19
CA VAL A 42 40.85 -28.98 -25.41
C VAL A 42 39.60 -28.76 -26.29
N LEU A 43 39.46 -29.59 -27.36
CA LEU A 43 38.23 -29.55 -28.19
C LEU A 43 37.01 -30.02 -27.42
N LEU A 44 37.13 -31.03 -26.55
CA LEU A 44 36.06 -31.46 -25.66
C LEU A 44 35.64 -30.35 -24.68
N ASP A 45 36.60 -29.56 -24.15
CA ASP A 45 36.31 -28.43 -23.32
C ASP A 45 35.50 -27.35 -24.06
N ILE A 46 35.90 -27.04 -25.30
CA ILE A 46 35.20 -26.07 -26.14
C ILE A 46 33.77 -26.59 -26.48
N LEU A 47 33.60 -27.87 -26.82
CA LEU A 47 32.32 -28.46 -27.11
C LEU A 47 31.41 -28.53 -25.86
N SER A 48 32.00 -28.88 -24.69
CA SER A 48 31.30 -28.92 -23.41
C SER A 48 30.81 -27.52 -23.03
N TYR A 49 31.68 -26.49 -23.21
CA TYR A 49 31.34 -25.10 -22.95
C TYR A 49 30.22 -24.60 -23.89
N ASN A 50 30.29 -24.93 -25.18
CA ASN A 50 29.22 -24.60 -26.13
C ASN A 50 27.89 -25.29 -25.74
N SER A 51 27.96 -26.57 -25.36
CA SER A 51 26.79 -27.32 -24.90
C SER A 51 26.23 -26.74 -23.63
N TYR A 52 27.08 -26.31 -22.69
CA TYR A 52 26.67 -25.61 -21.48
C TYR A 52 25.95 -24.29 -21.79
N LEU A 53 26.50 -23.45 -22.68
CA LEU A 53 25.87 -22.20 -23.10
C LEU A 53 24.52 -22.46 -23.79
N ASN A 54 24.44 -23.45 -24.68
CA ASN A 54 23.19 -23.83 -25.34
C ASN A 54 22.14 -24.32 -24.33
N SER A 55 22.54 -25.11 -23.35
CA SER A 55 21.66 -25.55 -22.25
C SER A 55 21.18 -24.38 -21.40
N PHE A 56 22.08 -23.42 -21.11
CA PHE A 56 21.72 -22.20 -20.39
C PHE A 56 20.68 -21.38 -21.15
N TYR A 57 20.92 -21.11 -22.45
CA TYR A 57 19.94 -20.38 -23.27
C TYR A 57 18.62 -21.12 -23.41
N MET A 58 18.65 -22.44 -23.53
CA MET A 58 17.43 -23.26 -23.62
C MET A 58 16.62 -23.18 -22.32
N ASN A 59 17.27 -23.29 -21.17
CA ASN A 59 16.59 -23.15 -19.87
C ASN A 59 16.05 -21.73 -19.67
N MET A 60 16.81 -20.72 -20.09
CA MET A 60 16.36 -19.33 -20.03
C MET A 60 15.11 -19.10 -20.89
N VAL A 61 15.15 -19.54 -22.16
CA VAL A 61 13.99 -19.41 -23.05
C VAL A 61 12.78 -20.16 -22.49
N ALA A 62 12.99 -21.41 -22.01
CA ALA A 62 11.91 -22.18 -21.41
C ALA A 62 11.30 -21.52 -20.18
N SER A 63 12.11 -20.88 -19.34
CA SER A 63 11.62 -20.13 -18.18
C SER A 63 10.77 -18.93 -18.60
N GLU A 64 11.15 -18.24 -19.68
CA GLU A 64 10.41 -17.07 -20.17
C GLU A 64 9.11 -17.42 -20.94
N MET A 65 8.87 -18.70 -21.26
CA MET A 65 7.66 -19.15 -21.98
C MET A 65 6.39 -19.15 -21.12
N PHE A 66 6.49 -19.11 -19.79
CA PHE A 66 5.35 -19.18 -18.90
C PHE A 66 5.35 -18.00 -17.92
N LEU A 67 4.17 -17.45 -17.64
CA LEU A 67 4.01 -16.33 -16.71
C LEU A 67 4.65 -16.60 -15.34
N ASP A 68 4.44 -17.79 -14.78
CA ASP A 68 4.93 -18.13 -13.43
C ASP A 68 6.47 -18.18 -13.33
N SER A 69 7.14 -18.68 -14.38
CA SER A 69 8.58 -18.86 -14.39
C SER A 69 9.36 -17.73 -15.04
N SER A 70 8.71 -16.85 -15.81
CA SER A 70 9.37 -15.71 -16.48
C SER A 70 9.99 -14.76 -15.46
N GLN A 71 11.16 -14.23 -15.76
CA GLN A 71 11.92 -13.32 -14.88
C GLN A 71 12.11 -11.93 -15.49
N LYS A 72 12.02 -11.83 -16.82
CA LYS A 72 12.13 -10.55 -17.51
C LYS A 72 10.80 -9.84 -17.51
N TYR A 73 10.83 -8.53 -17.22
CA TYR A 73 9.64 -7.68 -17.23
C TYR A 73 8.89 -7.77 -18.56
N ASP A 74 9.60 -7.68 -19.69
CA ASP A 74 9.00 -7.71 -21.04
C ASP A 74 8.25 -9.01 -21.34
N SER A 75 8.78 -10.15 -20.86
CA SER A 75 8.10 -11.46 -21.00
C SER A 75 6.83 -11.50 -20.15
N VAL A 76 6.90 -11.01 -18.90
CA VAL A 76 5.74 -10.96 -18.00
C VAL A 76 4.65 -10.06 -18.56
N ILE A 77 5.01 -8.89 -19.12
CA ILE A 77 4.07 -7.98 -19.78
C ILE A 77 3.43 -8.62 -21.01
N SER A 78 4.21 -9.34 -21.82
CA SER A 78 3.67 -10.06 -22.98
C SER A 78 2.60 -11.09 -22.56
N HIS A 79 2.86 -11.86 -21.52
CA HIS A 79 1.88 -12.82 -20.97
C HIS A 79 0.68 -12.12 -20.31
N ALA A 80 0.90 -10.99 -19.61
CA ALA A 80 -0.18 -10.20 -19.03
C ALA A 80 -1.14 -9.65 -20.11
N LYS A 81 -0.60 -9.22 -21.26
CA LYS A 81 -1.40 -8.79 -22.43
C LYS A 81 -2.30 -9.90 -22.96
N GLU A 82 -1.82 -11.15 -23.03
CA GLU A 82 -2.63 -12.29 -23.44
C GLU A 82 -3.82 -12.54 -22.49
N LEU A 83 -3.66 -12.18 -21.21
CA LEU A 83 -4.71 -12.22 -20.19
C LEU A 83 -5.57 -10.94 -20.14
N ASN A 84 -5.34 -10.00 -21.06
CA ASN A 84 -5.99 -8.68 -21.09
C ASN A 84 -5.80 -7.90 -19.77
N TYR A 85 -4.65 -8.07 -19.14
CA TYR A 85 -4.28 -7.38 -17.91
C TYR A 85 -3.38 -6.17 -18.22
N LEU A 86 -3.82 -4.99 -17.77
CA LEU A 86 -3.01 -3.77 -17.81
C LEU A 86 -2.29 -3.63 -16.44
N PRO A 87 -0.94 -3.68 -16.43
CA PRO A 87 -0.21 -3.44 -15.18
C PRO A 87 -0.49 -2.06 -14.61
N ILE A 88 -0.58 -1.98 -13.29
CA ILE A 88 -0.86 -0.72 -12.59
C ILE A 88 0.29 0.26 -12.86
N SER A 89 -0.07 1.45 -13.34
CA SER A 89 0.88 2.52 -13.61
C SER A 89 1.39 3.16 -12.32
N ALA A 90 2.50 3.87 -12.40
CA ALA A 90 2.85 4.80 -11.36
C ALA A 90 1.70 5.77 -11.10
N ALA A 91 1.52 6.18 -9.85
CA ALA A 91 0.55 7.18 -9.46
C ALA A 91 1.26 8.35 -8.77
N SER A 92 0.87 9.56 -9.15
CA SER A 92 1.40 10.78 -8.55
C SER A 92 0.92 10.95 -7.12
N SER A 93 1.83 11.32 -6.20
CA SER A 93 1.44 11.87 -4.91
C SER A 93 0.61 13.13 -5.10
N TYR A 94 -0.38 13.38 -4.26
CA TYR A 94 -1.16 14.60 -4.35
C TYR A 94 -1.33 15.28 -2.99
N ALA A 95 -1.44 16.61 -3.00
CA ALA A 95 -1.70 17.43 -1.83
C ALA A 95 -2.88 18.37 -2.08
N ASN A 96 -3.52 18.82 -1.02
CA ASN A 96 -4.56 19.83 -1.08
C ASN A 96 -4.07 21.12 -0.44
N LEU A 97 -4.25 22.25 -1.14
CA LEU A 97 -3.78 23.56 -0.72
C LEU A 97 -4.95 24.56 -0.65
N ASN A 98 -4.88 25.45 0.33
CA ASN A 98 -5.62 26.71 0.30
C ASN A 98 -4.67 27.83 -0.09
N ILE A 99 -5.00 28.57 -1.13
CA ILE A 99 -4.16 29.64 -1.65
C ILE A 99 -4.94 30.94 -1.67
N THR A 100 -4.33 32.00 -1.14
CA THR A 100 -4.87 33.35 -1.20
C THR A 100 -3.93 34.22 -2.03
N PHE A 101 -4.50 34.89 -3.02
CA PHE A 101 -3.80 35.84 -3.86
C PHE A 101 -4.32 37.25 -3.56
N GLU A 102 -3.42 38.21 -3.55
CA GLU A 102 -3.74 39.64 -3.49
C GLU A 102 -3.59 40.28 -4.86
N THR A 103 -4.52 41.16 -5.22
CA THR A 103 -4.49 41.85 -6.50
C THR A 103 -4.59 43.35 -6.31
N THR A 104 -3.91 44.11 -7.20
CA THR A 104 -4.06 45.55 -7.26
C THR A 104 -4.98 45.90 -8.43
N GLY A 105 -6.27 46.18 -8.13
CA GLY A 105 -7.16 46.82 -9.06
C GLY A 105 -8.05 45.95 -9.96
N LEU A 106 -8.33 44.72 -9.62
CA LEU A 106 -9.18 43.81 -10.41
C LEU A 106 -10.39 43.28 -9.58
N ASP A 107 -11.57 43.73 -10.03
CA ASP A 107 -12.81 42.97 -9.79
C ASP A 107 -12.99 42.05 -11.01
N GLY A 108 -12.96 40.72 -10.79
CA GLY A 108 -13.10 39.78 -11.90
C GLY A 108 -12.87 38.31 -11.52
N SER A 109 -12.70 37.48 -12.54
CA SER A 109 -12.34 36.07 -12.41
C SER A 109 -10.88 35.85 -12.81
N MET A 110 -10.16 35.03 -12.08
CA MET A 110 -8.82 34.53 -12.38
C MET A 110 -8.91 33.04 -12.71
N ILE A 111 -8.08 32.57 -13.62
CA ILE A 111 -7.98 31.14 -13.94
C ILE A 111 -6.58 30.69 -13.57
N ILE A 112 -6.50 29.66 -12.72
CA ILE A 112 -5.27 28.88 -12.56
C ILE A 112 -5.26 27.83 -13.67
N PRO A 113 -4.36 27.94 -14.64
CA PRO A 113 -4.33 27.01 -15.76
C PRO A 113 -3.86 25.62 -15.31
N ARG A 114 -4.28 24.60 -16.04
CA ARG A 114 -3.70 23.27 -15.97
C ARG A 114 -2.19 23.35 -16.24
N GLY A 115 -1.39 22.60 -15.47
CA GLY A 115 0.06 22.62 -15.58
C GLY A 115 0.74 23.72 -14.77
N THR A 116 0.01 24.51 -13.97
CA THR A 116 0.64 25.44 -13.03
C THR A 116 1.50 24.66 -12.04
N ARG A 117 2.76 25.10 -11.89
CA ARG A 117 3.79 24.39 -11.14
C ARG A 117 3.95 24.93 -9.73
N PHE A 118 4.07 24.01 -8.80
CA PHE A 118 4.43 24.25 -7.41
C PHE A 118 5.69 23.46 -7.08
N SER A 119 6.52 23.96 -6.18
CA SER A 119 7.65 23.23 -5.63
C SER A 119 7.38 22.85 -4.18
N GLY A 120 7.76 21.64 -3.79
CA GLY A 120 7.68 21.17 -2.43
C GLY A 120 8.93 20.42 -2.02
N LEU A 121 9.20 20.35 -0.73
CA LEU A 121 10.39 19.71 -0.14
C LEU A 121 9.97 18.72 0.93
N ASN A 122 10.59 17.54 0.91
CA ASN A 122 10.56 16.57 2.01
C ASN A 122 12.00 16.12 2.35
N GLU A 123 12.14 15.13 3.21
CA GLU A 123 13.44 14.59 3.61
C GLU A 123 14.21 13.93 2.44
N ASN A 124 13.49 13.45 1.41
CA ASN A 124 14.08 12.78 0.25
C ASN A 124 14.56 13.77 -0.83
N GLY A 125 14.02 14.98 -0.90
CA GLY A 125 14.42 15.96 -1.90
C GLY A 125 13.39 17.04 -2.23
N SER A 126 13.59 17.68 -3.38
CA SER A 126 12.67 18.68 -3.93
C SER A 126 11.88 18.07 -5.08
N TYR A 127 10.57 18.26 -5.04
CA TYR A 127 9.62 17.71 -6.02
C TYR A 127 8.80 18.84 -6.66
N GLU A 128 8.47 18.66 -7.94
CA GLU A 128 7.55 19.52 -8.66
C GLU A 128 6.14 18.96 -8.58
N PHE A 129 5.16 19.84 -8.35
CA PHE A 129 3.74 19.50 -8.32
C PHE A 129 3.01 20.34 -9.36
N VAL A 130 2.00 19.76 -10.02
CA VAL A 130 1.26 20.43 -11.10
C VAL A 130 -0.25 20.32 -10.90
N THR A 131 -0.99 21.32 -11.38
CA THR A 131 -2.46 21.25 -11.46
C THR A 131 -2.90 20.43 -12.66
N ARG A 132 -3.94 19.58 -12.51
CA ARG A 132 -4.47 18.75 -13.61
C ARG A 132 -5.69 19.34 -14.33
N ALA A 133 -6.27 20.39 -13.79
CA ALA A 133 -7.45 21.05 -14.35
C ALA A 133 -7.31 22.57 -14.29
N ASN A 134 -8.02 23.26 -15.20
CA ASN A 134 -8.19 24.70 -15.10
C ASN A 134 -9.16 25.01 -13.95
N THR A 135 -8.75 25.85 -13.01
CA THR A 135 -9.59 26.26 -11.89
C THR A 135 -9.90 27.75 -11.98
N SER A 136 -11.19 28.09 -12.08
CA SER A 136 -11.66 29.47 -12.15
C SER A 136 -12.04 29.97 -10.74
N ILE A 137 -11.57 31.15 -10.39
CA ILE A 137 -11.78 31.78 -9.09
C ILE A 137 -12.33 33.17 -9.29
N THR A 138 -13.30 33.57 -8.48
CA THR A 138 -13.86 34.94 -8.46
C THR A 138 -13.30 35.72 -7.29
N SER A 139 -13.00 37.01 -7.50
CA SER A 139 -12.50 37.87 -6.42
C SER A 139 -13.58 38.24 -5.42
N SER A 140 -13.16 38.38 -4.16
CA SER A 140 -13.93 39.01 -3.10
C SER A 140 -13.03 40.01 -2.39
N ASN A 141 -13.37 41.30 -2.46
CA ASN A 141 -12.58 42.38 -1.81
C ASN A 141 -11.09 42.43 -2.23
N ASN A 142 -10.79 42.40 -3.51
CA ASN A 142 -9.43 42.38 -4.07
C ASN A 142 -8.58 41.17 -3.66
N THR A 143 -9.19 40.13 -3.12
CA THR A 143 -8.51 38.86 -2.82
C THR A 143 -9.15 37.73 -3.60
N PHE A 144 -8.33 36.81 -4.09
CA PHE A 144 -8.79 35.54 -4.66
C PHE A 144 -8.40 34.43 -3.70
N THR A 145 -9.35 33.70 -3.18
CA THR A 145 -9.11 32.55 -2.33
C THR A 145 -9.60 31.29 -3.01
N ILE A 146 -8.74 30.28 -3.06
CA ILE A 146 -9.07 28.94 -3.49
C ILE A 146 -8.91 27.99 -2.32
N GLU A 147 -9.93 27.21 -2.08
CA GLU A 147 -9.94 26.20 -1.03
C GLU A 147 -9.82 24.80 -1.66
N ASN A 148 -9.01 23.96 -1.05
CA ASN A 148 -8.80 22.56 -1.48
C ASN A 148 -8.33 22.41 -2.94
N LEU A 149 -7.42 23.27 -3.43
CA LEU A 149 -6.78 23.08 -4.72
C LEU A 149 -5.92 21.80 -4.65
N GLN A 150 -6.29 20.83 -5.46
CA GLN A 150 -5.53 19.59 -5.57
C GLN A 150 -4.37 19.77 -6.55
N ILE A 151 -3.16 19.49 -6.10
CA ILE A 151 -1.93 19.48 -6.88
C ILE A 151 -1.33 18.08 -6.86
N PHE A 152 -0.72 17.67 -7.98
CA PHE A 152 -0.19 16.33 -8.20
C PHE A 152 1.31 16.41 -8.48
N GLU A 153 2.08 15.54 -7.87
CA GLU A 153 3.51 15.44 -8.11
C GLU A 153 3.79 14.97 -9.54
N GLY A 154 4.84 15.53 -10.12
CA GLY A 154 5.38 15.18 -11.43
C GLY A 154 5.37 16.32 -12.43
N SER A 155 5.88 16.02 -13.61
CA SER A 155 6.01 16.98 -14.72
C SER A 155 5.25 16.51 -15.94
N TYR A 156 4.62 17.44 -16.67
CA TYR A 156 3.92 17.13 -17.94
C TYR A 156 4.90 16.84 -19.07
N PHE A 157 4.59 15.77 -19.80
CA PHE A 157 5.23 15.40 -21.06
C PHE A 157 4.20 15.30 -22.17
N ASN A 158 4.64 15.53 -23.41
CA ASN A 158 3.79 15.47 -24.58
C ASN A 158 4.50 14.70 -25.70
N ASP A 159 3.94 13.55 -26.06
CA ASP A 159 4.36 12.78 -27.22
C ASP A 159 3.46 13.06 -28.42
N SER A 160 4.05 13.16 -29.62
CA SER A 160 3.32 13.36 -30.84
C SER A 160 3.63 12.27 -31.86
N PHE A 161 2.58 11.67 -32.40
CA PHE A 161 2.66 10.58 -33.38
C PHE A 161 1.87 10.90 -34.62
N VAL A 162 2.32 10.39 -35.78
CA VAL A 162 1.55 10.42 -37.04
C VAL A 162 0.94 9.05 -37.25
N TYR A 163 -0.39 9.00 -37.38
CA TYR A 163 -1.12 7.75 -37.56
C TYR A 163 -1.09 7.26 -39.01
N ASP A 164 -0.22 6.29 -39.30
CA ASP A 164 -0.07 5.72 -40.66
C ASP A 164 -0.90 4.43 -40.77
N THR A 165 -2.03 4.52 -41.49
CA THR A 165 -2.92 3.35 -41.71
C THR A 165 -2.34 2.30 -42.67
N THR A 166 -1.20 2.58 -43.34
CA THR A 166 -0.53 1.61 -44.22
C THR A 166 0.34 0.63 -43.44
N GLN A 167 0.67 0.96 -42.16
CA GLN A 167 1.39 0.07 -41.25
C GLN A 167 0.40 -0.86 -40.55
N GLU A 168 0.58 -2.17 -40.75
CA GLU A 168 -0.06 -3.16 -39.93
C GLU A 168 0.62 -3.15 -38.54
N ASN A 169 -0.11 -3.04 -37.46
CA ASN A 169 0.42 -3.00 -36.07
C ASN A 169 1.24 -1.74 -35.72
N LEU A 170 0.69 -0.57 -36.01
CA LEU A 170 1.29 0.69 -35.53
C LEU A 170 1.21 0.75 -33.99
N LEU A 171 2.36 0.63 -33.33
CA LEU A 171 2.49 0.73 -31.88
C LEU A 171 2.86 2.16 -31.50
N LEU A 172 1.97 2.84 -30.80
CA LEU A 172 2.21 4.20 -30.31
C LEU A 172 2.72 4.11 -28.85
N LYS A 173 4.04 3.92 -28.72
CA LYS A 173 4.70 3.77 -27.41
C LYS A 173 4.97 5.14 -26.80
N LEU A 174 4.58 5.33 -25.53
CA LEU A 174 4.94 6.54 -24.77
C LEU A 174 6.45 6.56 -24.51
N SER A 175 7.05 7.76 -24.56
CA SER A 175 8.50 7.93 -24.53
C SER A 175 9.09 7.70 -23.13
N ASN A 176 8.31 7.93 -22.07
CA ASN A 176 8.77 7.91 -20.69
C ASN A 176 8.33 6.65 -19.95
N GLU A 177 9.10 6.32 -18.92
CA GLU A 177 8.75 5.37 -17.84
C GLU A 177 8.02 6.12 -16.72
N ASN A 178 7.47 5.41 -15.73
CA ASN A 178 6.78 5.99 -14.57
C ASN A 178 5.64 6.98 -14.93
N VAL A 179 4.92 6.65 -15.99
CA VAL A 179 3.77 7.44 -16.45
C VAL A 179 2.59 7.20 -15.52
N ASP A 180 1.97 8.28 -15.06
CA ASP A 180 0.66 8.21 -14.40
C ASP A 180 -0.44 8.17 -15.47
N LEU A 181 -0.95 6.95 -15.76
CA LEU A 181 -2.00 6.75 -16.79
C LEU A 181 -3.32 7.46 -16.44
N SER A 182 -3.57 7.82 -15.19
CA SER A 182 -4.76 8.58 -14.80
C SER A 182 -4.73 10.01 -15.34
N SER A 183 -3.54 10.54 -15.63
CA SER A 183 -3.32 11.87 -16.19
C SER A 183 -3.35 11.92 -17.72
N LEU A 184 -3.31 10.75 -18.40
CA LEU A 184 -3.15 10.63 -19.83
C LEU A 184 -4.35 11.19 -20.59
N ILE A 185 -4.08 12.21 -21.42
CA ILE A 185 -5.04 12.78 -22.36
C ILE A 185 -4.53 12.55 -23.78
N VAL A 186 -5.38 11.93 -24.59
CA VAL A 186 -5.07 11.64 -26.00
C VAL A 186 -5.97 12.47 -26.89
N ASN A 187 -5.37 13.36 -27.68
CA ASN A 187 -6.08 14.13 -28.69
C ASN A 187 -5.66 13.66 -30.08
N VAL A 188 -6.66 13.52 -30.95
CA VAL A 188 -6.49 13.15 -32.37
C VAL A 188 -6.89 14.32 -33.24
N ILE A 189 -5.95 14.82 -33.99
CA ILE A 189 -6.09 15.97 -34.88
C ILE A 189 -6.18 15.45 -36.31
N GLU A 190 -7.30 15.65 -36.95
CA GLU A 190 -7.60 15.20 -38.33
C GLU A 190 -7.80 16.38 -39.27
N ASN A 191 -7.78 16.11 -40.57
CA ASN A 191 -8.01 17.09 -41.65
C ASN A 191 -7.10 18.32 -41.53
N ASN A 192 -5.80 18.14 -41.33
CA ASN A 192 -4.80 19.20 -41.21
C ASN A 192 -5.14 20.25 -40.12
N GLY A 193 -5.68 19.80 -38.98
CA GLY A 193 -5.99 20.67 -37.86
C GLY A 193 -7.44 21.19 -37.81
N ALA A 194 -8.28 20.85 -38.79
CA ALA A 194 -9.67 21.31 -38.81
C ALA A 194 -10.55 20.64 -37.73
N ASN A 195 -10.23 19.40 -37.36
CA ASN A 195 -11.01 18.64 -36.38
C ASN A 195 -10.09 18.08 -35.30
N THR A 196 -10.36 18.38 -34.03
CA THR A 196 -9.68 17.80 -32.87
C THR A 196 -10.66 17.01 -32.06
N TYR A 197 -10.31 15.77 -31.76
CA TYR A 197 -11.14 14.87 -30.95
C TYR A 197 -10.33 14.39 -29.76
N THR A 198 -10.89 14.54 -28.54
CA THR A 198 -10.30 13.94 -27.35
C THR A 198 -10.81 12.51 -27.21
N PHE A 199 -9.88 11.57 -27.11
CA PHE A 199 -10.15 10.15 -26.92
C PHE A 199 -10.04 9.80 -25.45
N ARG A 200 -10.90 8.91 -24.95
CA ARG A 200 -10.90 8.44 -23.58
C ARG A 200 -10.37 7.01 -23.50
N ARG A 201 -9.72 6.68 -22.42
CA ARG A 201 -9.31 5.29 -22.15
C ARG A 201 -10.56 4.41 -22.01
N ALA A 202 -10.60 3.31 -22.74
CA ALA A 202 -11.62 2.29 -22.57
C ALA A 202 -11.12 1.26 -21.54
N GLU A 203 -11.90 1.01 -20.50
CA GLU A 203 -11.62 0.03 -19.46
C GLU A 203 -12.22 -1.33 -19.80
N ASN A 204 -13.31 -1.33 -20.54
CA ASN A 204 -14.00 -2.55 -20.97
C ASN A 204 -14.56 -2.39 -22.40
N LEU A 205 -15.07 -3.48 -22.95
CA LEU A 205 -15.63 -3.53 -24.31
C LEU A 205 -17.15 -3.30 -24.36
N PHE A 206 -17.81 -3.08 -23.21
CA PHE A 206 -19.26 -2.96 -23.17
C PHE A 206 -19.72 -1.57 -23.61
N GLY A 207 -20.78 -1.51 -24.39
CA GLY A 207 -21.41 -0.26 -24.85
C GLY A 207 -20.57 0.51 -25.89
N LEU A 208 -19.45 -0.02 -26.37
CA LEU A 208 -18.63 0.61 -27.40
C LEU A 208 -19.26 0.46 -28.76
N THR A 209 -19.20 1.55 -29.54
CA THR A 209 -19.67 1.61 -30.91
C THR A 209 -18.53 1.97 -31.84
N SER A 210 -18.72 1.79 -33.15
CA SER A 210 -17.76 2.16 -34.18
C SER A 210 -17.36 3.66 -34.17
N ASN A 211 -18.19 4.53 -33.55
CA ASN A 211 -17.96 5.98 -33.48
C ASN A 211 -17.45 6.44 -32.11
N SER A 212 -17.24 5.54 -31.14
CA SER A 212 -16.74 5.88 -29.82
C SER A 212 -15.29 6.33 -29.90
N ASN A 213 -15.01 7.58 -29.47
CA ASN A 213 -13.64 8.12 -29.40
C ASN A 213 -12.93 7.51 -28.16
N ILE A 214 -12.36 6.34 -28.36
CA ILE A 214 -11.68 5.59 -27.29
C ILE A 214 -10.31 5.09 -27.75
N TYR A 215 -9.44 4.88 -26.77
CA TYR A 215 -8.19 4.14 -26.93
C TYR A 215 -8.05 3.09 -25.82
N PHE A 216 -7.27 2.08 -26.08
CA PHE A 216 -6.84 1.08 -25.10
C PHE A 216 -5.38 1.37 -24.72
N ALA A 217 -5.06 1.30 -23.44
CA ALA A 217 -3.70 1.33 -22.96
C ALA A 217 -3.22 -0.11 -22.70
N GLN A 218 -2.01 -0.42 -23.10
CA GLN A 218 -1.37 -1.71 -22.85
C GLN A 218 0.05 -1.48 -22.32
N GLY A 219 0.54 -2.40 -21.49
CA GLY A 219 1.93 -2.40 -21.08
C GLY A 219 2.85 -2.66 -22.28
N SER A 220 4.02 -2.07 -22.33
CA SER A 220 5.03 -2.23 -23.37
C SER A 220 6.38 -2.59 -22.76
N GLU A 221 7.38 -2.81 -23.60
CA GLU A 221 8.76 -3.06 -23.19
C GLU A 221 9.35 -1.88 -22.40
N ASN A 222 10.31 -2.17 -21.53
CA ASN A 222 11.03 -1.18 -20.73
C ASN A 222 10.10 -0.33 -19.84
N ASN A 223 9.17 -0.93 -19.13
CA ASN A 223 8.24 -0.26 -18.20
C ASN A 223 7.40 0.87 -18.81
N ARG A 224 7.18 0.84 -20.12
CA ARG A 224 6.41 1.86 -20.85
C ARG A 224 4.99 1.36 -21.15
N TYR A 225 4.19 2.29 -21.64
CA TYR A 225 2.84 2.00 -22.10
C TYR A 225 2.69 2.32 -23.60
N GLU A 226 1.76 1.62 -24.23
CA GLU A 226 1.40 1.86 -25.61
C GLU A 226 -0.10 2.13 -25.75
N ILE A 227 -0.43 2.97 -26.72
CA ILE A 227 -1.80 3.37 -27.04
C ILE A 227 -2.24 2.59 -28.28
N VAL A 228 -3.38 1.92 -28.19
CA VAL A 228 -4.01 1.19 -29.27
C VAL A 228 -5.40 1.78 -29.54
N PHE A 229 -5.69 2.10 -30.79
CA PHE A 229 -7.01 2.63 -31.19
C PHE A 229 -7.95 1.53 -31.63
N GLY A 230 -9.24 1.85 -31.66
CA GLY A 230 -10.26 0.96 -32.21
C GLY A 230 -10.10 0.67 -33.72
N ASP A 231 -10.86 -0.29 -34.21
CA ASP A 231 -10.83 -0.82 -35.58
C ASP A 231 -12.04 -0.40 -36.44
N ASN A 232 -12.86 0.58 -35.98
CA ASN A 232 -14.17 0.96 -36.50
C ASN A 232 -15.28 -0.09 -36.28
N ILE A 233 -15.03 -1.11 -35.48
CA ILE A 233 -16.03 -2.03 -34.93
C ILE A 233 -16.21 -1.73 -33.46
N LEU A 234 -15.09 -1.80 -32.72
CA LEU A 234 -14.98 -1.46 -31.29
C LEU A 234 -14.12 -0.22 -31.13
N GLY A 235 -14.79 0.95 -31.21
CA GLY A 235 -14.12 2.24 -31.16
C GLY A 235 -13.70 2.77 -32.53
N ARG A 236 -13.57 4.07 -32.59
CA ARG A 236 -13.20 4.81 -33.82
C ARG A 236 -11.70 4.66 -34.11
N LYS A 237 -11.38 4.33 -35.37
CA LYS A 237 -10.01 4.35 -35.88
C LYS A 237 -9.67 5.74 -36.39
N PRO A 238 -8.52 6.34 -36.00
CA PRO A 238 -8.07 7.61 -36.54
C PRO A 238 -7.88 7.59 -38.07
N GLN A 239 -8.01 8.75 -38.72
CA GLN A 239 -7.79 8.87 -40.16
C GLN A 239 -6.30 8.72 -40.51
N HIS A 240 -6.01 8.35 -41.75
CA HIS A 240 -4.65 8.31 -42.25
C HIS A 240 -3.98 9.68 -42.12
N LEU A 241 -2.75 9.72 -41.63
CA LEU A 241 -1.97 10.91 -41.33
C LEU A 241 -2.58 11.83 -40.26
N ALA A 242 -3.51 11.35 -39.44
CA ALA A 242 -3.93 12.07 -38.24
C ALA A 242 -2.74 12.27 -37.29
N ILE A 243 -2.65 13.45 -36.69
CA ILE A 243 -1.66 13.75 -35.66
C ILE A 243 -2.28 13.37 -34.31
N ILE A 244 -1.60 12.50 -33.57
CA ILE A 244 -2.00 12.07 -32.25
C ILE A 244 -1.07 12.75 -31.25
N THR A 245 -1.64 13.46 -30.28
CA THR A 245 -0.89 14.02 -29.16
C THR A 245 -1.30 13.31 -27.89
N ALA A 246 -0.32 12.79 -27.15
CA ALA A 246 -0.49 12.15 -25.86
C ALA A 246 0.18 13.01 -24.80
N GLU A 247 -0.62 13.64 -23.93
CA GLU A 247 -0.13 14.47 -22.83
C GLU A 247 -0.35 13.72 -21.52
N TYR A 248 0.68 13.57 -20.71
CA TYR A 248 0.68 12.80 -19.47
C TYR A 248 1.67 13.34 -18.45
N VAL A 249 1.51 12.95 -17.19
CA VAL A 249 2.43 13.28 -16.10
C VAL A 249 3.38 12.10 -15.87
N VAL A 250 4.66 12.41 -15.71
CA VAL A 250 5.68 11.47 -15.23
C VAL A 250 5.98 11.82 -13.78
N CYS A 251 5.90 10.84 -12.89
CA CYS A 251 5.97 11.02 -11.45
C CYS A 251 7.04 10.12 -10.80
N ASN A 252 7.42 10.47 -9.56
CA ASN A 252 8.37 9.70 -8.74
C ASN A 252 7.64 8.75 -7.76
N GLY A 253 6.32 8.67 -7.86
CA GLY A 253 5.50 7.80 -7.01
C GLY A 253 5.54 8.22 -5.54
N ASN A 254 5.75 7.26 -4.65
CA ASN A 254 5.74 7.47 -3.19
C ASN A 254 6.98 8.21 -2.64
N GLU A 255 8.01 8.47 -3.44
CA GLU A 255 9.18 9.25 -2.98
C GLU A 255 8.80 10.69 -2.59
N ALA A 256 7.76 11.23 -3.22
CA ALA A 256 7.25 12.58 -2.98
C ALA A 256 6.15 12.64 -1.88
N ASP A 257 5.87 11.55 -1.18
CA ASP A 257 4.94 11.56 -0.06
C ASP A 257 5.53 12.32 1.14
N GLY A 258 4.66 12.93 1.95
CA GLY A 258 5.05 13.64 3.16
C GLY A 258 5.45 15.11 2.97
N VAL A 259 5.39 15.66 1.75
CA VAL A 259 5.64 17.10 1.54
C VAL A 259 4.54 17.91 2.24
N SER A 260 4.95 18.82 3.13
CA SER A 260 4.04 19.63 3.96
C SER A 260 4.04 21.11 3.63
N SER A 261 5.02 21.60 2.86
CA SER A 261 5.12 23.01 2.47
C SER A 261 5.33 23.15 0.99
N PHE A 262 4.59 24.09 0.37
CA PHE A 262 4.58 24.30 -1.06
C PHE A 262 4.82 25.76 -1.42
N GLY A 263 5.51 26.01 -2.52
CA GLY A 263 5.72 27.33 -3.11
C GLY A 263 5.25 27.34 -4.57
N LEU A 264 4.60 28.41 -5.00
CA LEU A 264 4.25 28.60 -6.41
C LEU A 264 5.52 28.93 -7.21
N VAL A 265 5.74 28.22 -8.31
CA VAL A 265 6.91 28.43 -9.20
C VAL A 265 6.56 29.34 -10.36
N ASP A 266 5.37 29.20 -10.94
CA ASP A 266 4.95 29.94 -12.12
C ASP A 266 4.36 31.31 -11.74
N ASP A 267 4.74 32.35 -12.50
CA ASP A 267 4.05 33.62 -12.44
C ASP A 267 2.67 33.49 -13.09
N LEU A 268 1.62 33.61 -12.31
CA LEU A 268 0.26 33.64 -12.81
C LEU A 268 -0.02 35.01 -13.43
N GLY A 269 0.17 35.12 -14.77
CA GLY A 269 -0.16 36.28 -15.54
C GLY A 269 -1.67 36.49 -15.63
N ILE A 270 -2.12 37.74 -15.46
CA ILE A 270 -3.53 38.11 -15.64
C ILE A 270 -3.70 38.83 -16.97
N GLU A 271 -4.76 38.47 -17.67
CA GLU A 271 -5.08 39.04 -18.99
C GLU A 271 -5.37 40.56 -19.00
N ASN A 272 -5.52 41.25 -17.87
CA ASN A 272 -5.86 42.66 -17.81
C ASN A 272 -5.04 43.47 -16.78
N ASN A 273 -3.79 43.80 -17.08
CA ASN A 273 -2.95 44.86 -16.46
C ASN A 273 -2.91 44.95 -14.91
N GLY A 274 -3.17 43.89 -14.17
CA GLY A 274 -2.99 43.83 -12.70
C GLY A 274 -1.87 42.86 -12.33
N SER A 275 -1.08 43.18 -11.32
CA SER A 275 -0.16 42.21 -10.72
C SER A 275 -0.91 41.38 -9.67
N VAL A 276 -0.76 40.07 -9.72
CA VAL A 276 -1.21 39.14 -8.71
C VAL A 276 0.00 38.61 -7.98
N SER A 277 -0.06 38.66 -6.67
CA SER A 277 0.97 38.08 -5.81
C SER A 277 0.31 37.05 -4.89
N VAL A 278 1.02 35.95 -4.62
CA VAL A 278 0.60 34.98 -3.62
C VAL A 278 0.77 35.63 -2.24
N SER A 279 -0.34 35.75 -1.51
CA SER A 279 -0.33 36.25 -0.13
C SER A 279 -0.06 35.15 0.87
N SER A 280 -0.69 33.99 0.69
CA SER A 280 -0.45 32.81 1.53
C SER A 280 -0.76 31.50 0.80
N ILE A 281 0.02 30.47 1.13
CA ILE A 281 -0.26 29.08 0.77
C ILE A 281 -0.31 28.30 2.08
N THR A 282 -1.43 27.66 2.34
CA THR A 282 -1.59 26.79 3.51
C THR A 282 -1.90 25.38 3.07
N THR A 283 -1.17 24.41 3.61
CA THR A 283 -1.37 23.01 3.31
C THR A 283 -2.55 22.47 4.10
N VAL A 284 -3.55 21.93 3.40
CA VAL A 284 -4.72 21.26 4.01
C VAL A 284 -4.39 19.81 4.31
N SER A 285 -3.76 19.14 3.35
CA SER A 285 -3.22 17.79 3.51
C SER A 285 -1.83 17.72 2.91
N ASN A 286 -0.90 17.07 3.61
CA ASN A 286 0.41 16.75 3.07
C ASN A 286 0.27 15.89 1.82
N SER A 287 1.32 15.85 0.98
CA SER A 287 1.32 14.94 -0.15
C SER A 287 1.30 13.49 0.32
N ASP A 288 0.46 12.68 -0.31
CA ASP A 288 0.25 11.26 0.01
C ASP A 288 -0.31 10.50 -1.21
N ASN A 289 -0.37 9.17 -1.10
CA ASN A 289 -0.94 8.28 -2.10
C ASN A 289 -0.15 8.19 -3.42
N GLY A 290 1.13 8.51 -3.40
CA GLY A 290 2.03 8.18 -4.49
C GLY A 290 2.32 6.67 -4.55
N SER A 291 2.49 6.12 -5.74
CA SER A 291 2.93 4.73 -5.89
C SER A 291 3.83 4.53 -7.09
N LEU A 292 4.74 3.59 -6.97
CA LEU A 292 5.56 3.13 -8.09
C LEU A 292 4.73 2.20 -8.99
N GLN A 293 5.23 1.99 -10.20
CA GLN A 293 4.66 1.02 -11.13
C GLN A 293 4.67 -0.40 -10.55
N GLU A 294 3.68 -1.19 -10.93
CA GLU A 294 3.50 -2.56 -10.45
C GLU A 294 4.72 -3.45 -10.73
N ASN A 295 5.17 -4.17 -9.72
CA ASN A 295 6.31 -5.07 -9.84
C ASN A 295 5.93 -6.43 -10.47
N ILE A 296 6.93 -7.15 -10.98
CA ILE A 296 6.78 -8.44 -11.67
C ILE A 296 5.97 -9.46 -10.84
N ASN A 297 6.24 -9.56 -9.53
CA ASN A 297 5.59 -10.54 -8.67
C ASN A 297 4.10 -10.22 -8.48
N SER A 298 3.76 -8.94 -8.39
CA SER A 298 2.38 -8.48 -8.33
C SER A 298 1.63 -8.78 -9.63
N ILE A 299 2.24 -8.49 -10.80
CA ILE A 299 1.64 -8.77 -12.11
C ILE A 299 1.36 -10.26 -12.26
N LYS A 300 2.33 -11.13 -11.92
CA LYS A 300 2.15 -12.60 -11.94
C LYS A 300 1.01 -13.07 -11.04
N PHE A 301 0.82 -12.41 -9.93
CA PHE A 301 -0.23 -12.74 -8.98
C PHE A 301 -1.61 -12.24 -9.46
N ASN A 302 -1.68 -11.01 -9.96
CA ASN A 302 -2.93 -10.32 -10.26
C ASN A 302 -3.49 -10.69 -11.66
N ALA A 303 -2.64 -10.83 -12.69
CA ALA A 303 -3.11 -11.04 -14.06
C ALA A 303 -4.00 -12.30 -14.24
N PRO A 304 -3.66 -13.49 -13.70
CA PRO A 304 -4.54 -14.65 -13.78
C PRO A 304 -5.87 -14.47 -13.03
N ARG A 305 -5.84 -13.77 -11.89
CA ARG A 305 -7.05 -13.50 -11.08
C ARG A 305 -7.98 -12.53 -11.76
N HIS A 306 -7.44 -11.45 -12.33
CA HIS A 306 -8.20 -10.52 -13.14
C HIS A 306 -8.89 -11.21 -14.33
N PHE A 307 -8.16 -12.08 -15.03
CA PHE A 307 -8.73 -12.88 -16.12
C PHE A 307 -9.84 -13.83 -15.63
N ALA A 308 -9.65 -14.48 -14.48
CA ALA A 308 -10.63 -15.38 -13.87
C ALA A 308 -11.92 -14.65 -13.45
N ALA A 309 -11.81 -13.42 -12.95
CA ALA A 309 -12.95 -12.58 -12.55
C ALA A 309 -13.85 -12.18 -13.73
N GLN A 310 -13.35 -12.16 -14.98
CA GLN A 310 -14.11 -11.81 -16.19
C GLN A 310 -14.91 -10.51 -16.07
N TYR A 311 -14.38 -9.52 -15.39
CA TYR A 311 -15.08 -8.25 -15.07
C TYR A 311 -16.42 -8.43 -14.34
N ARG A 312 -16.53 -9.43 -13.45
CA ARG A 312 -17.70 -9.67 -12.61
C ARG A 312 -17.25 -9.90 -11.18
N ALA A 313 -17.89 -9.20 -10.27
CA ALA A 313 -17.66 -9.38 -8.85
C ALA A 313 -18.73 -10.29 -8.26
N LEU A 314 -18.42 -11.58 -8.09
CA LEU A 314 -19.33 -12.60 -7.55
C LEU A 314 -18.78 -13.23 -6.26
N ALA A 315 -17.52 -13.64 -6.26
CA ALA A 315 -16.81 -14.16 -5.11
C ALA A 315 -15.95 -13.07 -4.45
N ASP A 316 -15.53 -13.28 -3.22
CA ASP A 316 -14.64 -12.38 -2.47
C ASP A 316 -13.32 -12.10 -3.22
N ASP A 317 -12.72 -13.11 -3.80
CA ASP A 317 -11.50 -12.99 -4.62
C ASP A 317 -11.71 -12.14 -5.87
N ASP A 318 -12.91 -12.16 -6.49
CA ASP A 318 -13.23 -11.32 -7.67
C ASP A 318 -13.23 -9.84 -7.29
N TYR A 319 -13.93 -9.49 -6.19
CA TYR A 319 -13.95 -8.11 -5.68
C TYR A 319 -12.54 -7.62 -5.37
N ARG A 320 -11.75 -8.46 -4.68
CA ARG A 320 -10.36 -8.13 -4.34
C ARG A 320 -9.52 -7.90 -5.59
N ALA A 321 -9.59 -8.81 -6.57
CA ALA A 321 -8.83 -8.71 -7.80
C ALA A 321 -9.19 -7.47 -8.61
N LEU A 322 -10.48 -7.16 -8.74
CA LEU A 322 -10.97 -5.98 -9.46
C LEU A 322 -10.56 -4.67 -8.79
N ILE A 323 -10.70 -4.57 -7.46
CA ILE A 323 -10.31 -3.37 -6.73
C ILE A 323 -8.78 -3.17 -6.79
N LEU A 324 -7.99 -4.21 -6.57
CA LEU A 324 -6.53 -4.10 -6.62
C LEU A 324 -6.02 -3.84 -8.05
N SER A 325 -6.71 -4.30 -9.09
CA SER A 325 -6.32 -4.00 -10.47
C SER A 325 -6.52 -2.55 -10.86
N GLU A 326 -7.52 -1.86 -10.29
CA GLU A 326 -7.82 -0.46 -10.62
C GLU A 326 -7.20 0.52 -9.62
N PHE A 327 -7.24 0.18 -8.33
CA PHE A 327 -6.83 1.08 -7.24
C PHE A 327 -5.56 0.63 -6.50
N GLY A 328 -4.84 -0.39 -6.96
CA GLY A 328 -3.70 -0.99 -6.25
C GLY A 328 -2.53 -0.05 -5.99
N GLY A 329 -2.46 1.11 -6.69
CA GLY A 329 -1.54 2.19 -6.35
C GLY A 329 -1.93 2.97 -5.10
N ARG A 330 -3.22 3.01 -4.76
CA ARG A 330 -3.80 3.77 -3.64
C ARG A 330 -4.35 2.87 -2.53
N ILE A 331 -4.53 1.59 -2.80
CA ILE A 331 -5.05 0.58 -1.88
C ILE A 331 -4.04 -0.57 -1.80
N SER A 332 -3.47 -0.78 -0.62
CA SER A 332 -2.44 -1.81 -0.40
C SER A 332 -3.05 -3.20 -0.16
N ASP A 333 -4.22 -3.26 0.45
CA ASP A 333 -4.91 -4.53 0.70
C ASP A 333 -6.43 -4.35 0.82
N VAL A 334 -7.16 -5.43 0.51
CA VAL A 334 -8.63 -5.47 0.51
C VAL A 334 -9.09 -6.77 1.13
N ILE A 335 -10.07 -6.69 2.02
CA ILE A 335 -10.81 -7.87 2.48
C ILE A 335 -12.29 -7.70 2.20
N VAL A 336 -12.92 -8.77 1.76
CA VAL A 336 -14.34 -8.84 1.41
C VAL A 336 -15.03 -9.88 2.26
N TYR A 337 -16.18 -9.55 2.81
CA TYR A 337 -16.97 -10.45 3.64
C TYR A 337 -18.46 -10.15 3.53
N GLY A 338 -19.30 -11.11 3.93
CA GLY A 338 -20.74 -10.94 3.85
C GLY A 338 -21.26 -9.92 4.87
N GLY A 339 -22.29 -9.16 4.52
CA GLY A 339 -22.92 -8.19 5.43
C GLY A 339 -23.55 -8.81 6.69
N GLN A 340 -23.69 -10.11 6.75
CA GLN A 340 -24.08 -10.86 7.95
C GLN A 340 -23.03 -10.78 9.08
N ASP A 341 -21.79 -10.47 8.71
CA ASP A 341 -20.66 -10.34 9.64
C ASP A 341 -20.44 -8.89 10.12
N LEU A 342 -21.25 -7.95 9.63
CA LEU A 342 -21.29 -6.57 10.12
C LEU A 342 -22.05 -6.46 11.45
N GLU A 343 -21.69 -5.47 12.24
CA GLU A 343 -22.45 -5.06 13.43
C GLU A 343 -22.93 -3.60 13.26
N PRO A 344 -24.25 -3.36 13.12
CA PRO A 344 -25.35 -4.32 13.05
C PRO A 344 -25.36 -5.13 11.75
N LYS A 345 -25.86 -6.38 11.79
CA LYS A 345 -25.93 -7.27 10.62
C LYS A 345 -26.74 -6.68 9.48
N GLN A 346 -26.18 -6.71 8.26
CA GLN A 346 -26.79 -6.17 7.05
C GLN A 346 -26.86 -7.24 5.96
N TYR A 347 -27.91 -8.03 5.96
CA TYR A 347 -28.09 -9.10 4.96
C TYR A 347 -28.27 -8.53 3.55
N GLY A 348 -27.78 -9.26 2.53
CA GLY A 348 -27.84 -8.84 1.12
C GLY A 348 -26.84 -7.73 0.77
N ARG A 349 -25.85 -7.49 1.63
CA ARG A 349 -24.74 -6.57 1.37
C ARG A 349 -23.39 -7.29 1.36
N VAL A 350 -22.49 -6.75 0.57
CA VAL A 350 -21.07 -7.15 0.55
C VAL A 350 -20.30 -6.05 1.29
N ALA A 351 -19.65 -6.42 2.38
CA ALA A 351 -18.80 -5.52 3.13
C ALA A 351 -17.36 -5.62 2.60
N ILE A 352 -16.75 -4.49 2.35
CA ILE A 352 -15.39 -4.38 1.85
C ILE A 352 -14.62 -3.48 2.80
N SER A 353 -13.53 -3.99 3.38
CA SER A 353 -12.59 -3.16 4.13
C SER A 353 -11.35 -2.92 3.30
N LEU A 354 -10.92 -1.66 3.24
CA LEU A 354 -9.78 -1.20 2.46
C LEU A 354 -8.64 -0.81 3.40
N LYS A 355 -7.40 -1.06 2.99
CA LYS A 355 -6.17 -0.55 3.62
C LYS A 355 -5.44 0.33 2.60
N THR A 356 -5.09 1.55 3.00
CA THR A 356 -4.20 2.43 2.24
C THR A 356 -2.75 2.22 2.68
N PRO A 357 -1.74 2.45 1.82
CA PRO A 357 -0.33 2.14 2.14
C PRO A 357 0.18 2.83 3.41
N ASN A 358 -0.02 4.13 3.54
CA ASN A 358 0.61 4.95 4.58
C ASN A 358 -0.39 5.55 5.58
N SER A 359 -1.66 5.13 5.56
CA SER A 359 -2.69 5.68 6.43
C SER A 359 -3.54 4.59 7.07
N THR A 360 -3.98 4.84 8.29
CA THR A 360 -4.97 4.02 9.00
C THR A 360 -6.41 4.37 8.62
N PHE A 361 -6.60 5.47 7.88
CA PHE A 361 -7.90 5.98 7.47
C PHE A 361 -8.03 6.00 5.94
N VAL A 362 -9.16 5.54 5.44
CA VAL A 362 -9.51 5.58 4.00
C VAL A 362 -10.36 6.82 3.73
N PRO A 363 -9.90 7.75 2.86
CA PRO A 363 -10.67 8.94 2.51
C PRO A 363 -12.03 8.61 1.90
N GLU A 364 -13.07 9.40 2.25
CA GLU A 364 -14.42 9.19 1.73
C GLU A 364 -14.52 9.29 0.20
N ASN A 365 -13.69 10.14 -0.42
CA ASN A 365 -13.63 10.23 -1.88
C ASN A 365 -13.17 8.91 -2.50
N LEU A 366 -12.13 8.27 -1.95
CA LEU A 366 -11.65 6.98 -2.42
C LEU A 366 -12.70 5.87 -2.22
N LYS A 367 -13.41 5.87 -1.09
CA LYS A 367 -14.52 4.94 -0.87
C LYS A 367 -15.61 5.09 -1.92
N ASN A 368 -15.99 6.33 -2.24
CA ASN A 368 -17.01 6.62 -3.25
C ASN A 368 -16.55 6.24 -4.67
N GLU A 369 -15.26 6.45 -5.00
CA GLU A 369 -14.68 6.01 -6.28
C GLU A 369 -14.76 4.48 -6.43
N VAL A 370 -14.35 3.73 -5.39
CA VAL A 370 -14.43 2.27 -5.38
C VAL A 370 -15.88 1.78 -5.48
N ILE A 371 -16.83 2.41 -4.77
CA ILE A 371 -18.25 2.06 -4.88
C ILE A 371 -18.74 2.28 -6.32
N ASN A 372 -18.46 3.44 -6.90
CA ASN A 372 -18.90 3.76 -8.26
C ASN A 372 -18.30 2.79 -9.29
N TYR A 373 -17.04 2.45 -9.17
CA TYR A 373 -16.39 1.46 -10.02
C TYR A 373 -17.07 0.08 -9.94
N LEU A 374 -17.41 -0.36 -8.73
CA LEU A 374 -18.02 -1.66 -8.51
C LEU A 374 -19.49 -1.73 -8.95
N LEU A 375 -20.21 -0.62 -9.04
CA LEU A 375 -21.66 -0.60 -9.39
C LEU A 375 -21.95 -1.30 -10.72
N ASP A 376 -21.06 -1.19 -11.70
CA ASP A 376 -21.23 -1.80 -13.02
C ASP A 376 -20.78 -3.28 -13.07
N LEU A 377 -20.09 -3.75 -12.03
CA LEU A 377 -19.45 -5.08 -11.98
C LEU A 377 -20.17 -6.06 -11.05
N ILE A 378 -20.98 -5.57 -10.12
CA ILE A 378 -21.70 -6.39 -9.12
C ILE A 378 -23.00 -6.96 -9.67
N ALA A 379 -23.41 -8.12 -9.13
CA ALA A 379 -24.73 -8.68 -9.41
C ALA A 379 -25.86 -7.76 -8.87
N ILE A 380 -26.93 -7.61 -9.63
CA ILE A 380 -28.06 -6.69 -9.38
C ILE A 380 -28.57 -6.66 -7.93
N PRO A 381 -28.74 -7.79 -7.19
CA PRO A 381 -29.29 -7.74 -5.84
C PRO A 381 -28.26 -7.31 -4.77
N ASN A 382 -26.97 -7.30 -5.10
CA ASN A 382 -25.91 -7.02 -4.13
C ASN A 382 -25.70 -5.51 -3.98
N ARG A 383 -25.46 -5.07 -2.77
CA ARG A 383 -25.02 -3.69 -2.47
C ARG A 383 -23.70 -3.74 -1.72
N VAL A 384 -22.77 -2.90 -2.14
CA VAL A 384 -21.47 -2.76 -1.50
C VAL A 384 -21.56 -1.76 -0.35
N VAL A 385 -20.91 -2.08 0.76
CA VAL A 385 -20.68 -1.18 1.89
C VAL A 385 -19.19 -1.19 2.17
N ILE A 386 -18.54 -0.03 2.09
CA ILE A 386 -17.13 0.09 2.43
C ILE A 386 -17.01 0.43 3.91
N THR A 387 -16.28 -0.40 4.63
CA THR A 387 -15.95 -0.22 6.04
C THR A 387 -14.47 0.14 6.20
N SER A 388 -14.13 0.83 7.27
CA SER A 388 -12.74 1.08 7.61
C SER A 388 -12.09 -0.18 8.19
N ALA A 389 -10.80 -0.37 7.96
CA ALA A 389 -10.02 -1.38 8.66
C ALA A 389 -10.02 -1.11 10.17
N ASP A 390 -10.02 -2.18 10.95
CA ASP A 390 -9.99 -2.11 12.40
C ASP A 390 -8.55 -2.29 12.87
N ASN A 391 -7.87 -1.17 13.15
CA ASN A 391 -6.45 -1.17 13.48
C ASN A 391 -6.25 -1.51 14.96
N PHE A 392 -5.40 -2.50 15.22
CA PHE A 392 -4.92 -2.90 16.53
C PHE A 392 -3.40 -2.83 16.57
N TYR A 393 -2.87 -2.46 17.71
CA TYR A 393 -1.43 -2.30 17.88
C TYR A 393 -0.90 -3.38 18.82
N CYS A 394 0.29 -3.88 18.51
CA CYS A 394 1.04 -4.72 19.42
C CYS A 394 1.91 -3.82 20.31
N HIS A 395 1.57 -3.73 21.60
CA HIS A 395 2.40 -3.07 22.59
C HIS A 395 3.51 -4.03 23.04
N ILE A 396 4.76 -3.66 22.77
CA ILE A 396 5.93 -4.52 22.94
C ILE A 396 6.83 -3.96 24.03
N ILE A 397 7.23 -4.82 24.95
CA ILE A 397 8.27 -4.54 25.93
C ILE A 397 9.29 -5.67 25.80
N THR A 398 10.50 -5.33 25.38
CA THR A 398 11.57 -6.32 25.18
C THR A 398 12.81 -5.97 26.01
N ASP A 399 13.29 -6.94 26.78
CA ASP A 399 14.53 -6.90 27.54
C ASP A 399 15.57 -7.72 26.79
N VAL A 400 16.51 -7.04 26.13
CA VAL A 400 17.54 -7.66 25.30
C VAL A 400 18.87 -7.72 26.05
N GLN A 401 19.42 -8.91 26.20
CA GLN A 401 20.74 -9.11 26.81
C GLN A 401 21.83 -9.00 25.72
N TYR A 402 22.74 -8.07 25.90
CA TYR A 402 23.81 -7.77 24.96
C TYR A 402 25.18 -7.86 25.61
N ASN A 403 26.09 -8.56 24.94
CA ASN A 403 27.46 -8.69 25.42
C ASN A 403 28.30 -7.48 24.97
N THR A 404 28.53 -6.55 25.88
CA THR A 404 29.28 -5.31 25.61
C THR A 404 30.80 -5.50 25.57
N THR A 405 31.32 -6.65 26.05
CA THR A 405 32.76 -6.92 26.07
C THR A 405 33.32 -7.23 24.68
N ILE A 406 32.53 -7.90 23.85
CA ILE A 406 32.92 -8.32 22.50
C ILE A 406 32.05 -7.66 21.42
N GLY A 407 30.95 -7.02 21.83
CA GLY A 407 30.05 -6.33 20.92
C GLY A 407 30.68 -5.09 20.30
N ASN A 408 30.28 -4.79 19.08
CA ASN A 408 30.81 -3.72 18.24
C ASN A 408 29.95 -2.46 18.18
N GLN A 409 28.84 -2.43 18.90
CA GLN A 409 27.86 -1.32 18.88
C GLN A 409 27.65 -0.75 20.28
N THR A 410 27.33 0.53 20.34
CA THR A 410 26.86 1.16 21.58
C THR A 410 25.42 0.74 21.90
N VAL A 411 25.02 0.83 23.17
CA VAL A 411 23.64 0.52 23.61
C VAL A 411 22.61 1.37 22.84
N SER A 412 22.92 2.63 22.55
CA SER A 412 22.01 3.53 21.81
C SER A 412 21.86 3.14 20.35
N GLU A 413 22.94 2.77 19.67
CA GLU A 413 22.92 2.27 18.30
C GLU A 413 22.16 0.95 18.20
N LEU A 414 22.41 0.04 19.15
CA LEU A 414 21.70 -1.24 19.18
C LEU A 414 20.18 -1.05 19.38
N LYS A 415 19.77 -0.15 20.28
CA LYS A 415 18.34 0.19 20.45
C LYS A 415 17.71 0.72 19.17
N SER A 416 18.41 1.63 18.47
CA SER A 416 17.95 2.17 17.20
C SER A 416 17.81 1.10 16.13
N ASN A 417 18.80 0.20 16.03
CA ASN A 417 18.79 -0.90 15.06
C ASN A 417 17.67 -1.91 15.36
N ILE A 418 17.45 -2.25 16.64
CA ILE A 418 16.33 -3.11 17.04
C ILE A 418 14.98 -2.45 16.70
N LEU A 419 14.83 -1.15 16.96
CA LEU A 419 13.59 -0.43 16.64
C LEU A 419 13.32 -0.41 15.13
N THR A 420 14.35 -0.15 14.32
CA THR A 420 14.24 -0.19 12.85
C THR A 420 13.85 -1.58 12.37
N ASN A 421 14.46 -2.63 12.93
CA ASN A 421 14.15 -4.01 12.60
C ASN A 421 12.71 -4.41 13.01
N ILE A 422 12.23 -3.96 14.17
CA ILE A 422 10.84 -4.16 14.62
C ILE A 422 9.85 -3.47 13.67
N ASN A 423 10.14 -2.26 13.21
CA ASN A 423 9.29 -1.56 12.23
C ASN A 423 9.27 -2.32 10.89
N GLN A 424 10.42 -2.79 10.43
CA GLN A 424 10.50 -3.61 9.21
C GLN A 424 9.70 -4.92 9.35
N PHE A 425 9.72 -5.55 10.52
CA PHE A 425 8.87 -6.71 10.79
C PHE A 425 7.38 -6.38 10.70
N SER A 426 6.95 -5.19 11.18
CA SER A 426 5.57 -4.72 11.03
C SER A 426 5.17 -4.61 9.57
N ASP A 427 5.99 -3.93 8.76
CA ASP A 427 5.74 -3.71 7.33
C ASP A 427 5.69 -5.01 6.53
N ASP A 428 6.64 -5.93 6.79
CA ASP A 428 6.78 -7.17 6.03
C ASP A 428 5.75 -8.23 6.40
N TYR A 429 5.42 -8.37 7.70
CA TYR A 429 4.67 -9.51 8.23
C TYR A 429 3.31 -9.18 8.83
N LEU A 430 3.01 -7.91 9.15
CA LEU A 430 1.75 -7.55 9.80
C LEU A 430 0.86 -6.75 8.86
N GLU A 431 0.86 -5.55 8.81
CA GLU A 431 0.11 -4.50 8.11
C GLU A 431 -0.82 -4.89 6.92
N LYS A 432 -1.29 -6.13 6.88
CA LYS A 432 -2.23 -6.68 5.90
C LYS A 432 -3.34 -7.45 6.58
N PHE A 433 -4.48 -7.55 5.92
CA PHE A 433 -5.58 -8.34 6.44
C PHE A 433 -5.21 -9.83 6.54
N GLY A 434 -5.61 -10.45 7.66
CA GLY A 434 -5.38 -11.89 7.89
C GLY A 434 -3.93 -12.27 8.22
N ASN A 435 -3.05 -11.30 8.44
CA ASN A 435 -1.69 -11.57 8.89
C ASN A 435 -1.63 -11.66 10.41
N ASP A 436 -1.29 -12.84 10.90
CA ASP A 436 -1.17 -13.12 12.32
C ASP A 436 0.19 -12.70 12.88
N PHE A 437 0.20 -12.17 14.10
CA PHE A 437 1.44 -11.97 14.83
C PHE A 437 1.93 -13.31 15.39
N ARG A 438 3.09 -13.77 14.97
CA ARG A 438 3.73 -15.01 15.43
C ARG A 438 4.91 -14.68 16.33
N TYR A 439 4.72 -14.91 17.63
CA TYR A 439 5.69 -14.57 18.68
C TYR A 439 7.08 -15.16 18.43
N SER A 440 7.16 -16.44 18.06
CA SER A 440 8.47 -17.08 17.82
C SER A 440 9.26 -16.44 16.67
N LYS A 441 8.57 -16.06 15.58
CA LYS A 441 9.22 -15.35 14.45
C LYS A 441 9.70 -13.97 14.87
N PHE A 442 8.90 -13.27 15.66
CA PHE A 442 9.24 -11.92 16.13
C PHE A 442 10.49 -11.93 17.04
N VAL A 443 10.54 -12.87 18.00
CA VAL A 443 11.69 -13.03 18.91
C VAL A 443 12.96 -13.36 18.12
N THR A 444 12.88 -14.29 17.17
CA THR A 444 14.01 -14.64 16.30
C THR A 444 14.49 -13.43 15.49
N HIS A 445 13.55 -12.62 14.97
CA HIS A 445 13.88 -11.44 14.20
C HIS A 445 14.64 -10.38 15.01
N ILE A 446 14.34 -10.24 16.31
CA ILE A 446 15.11 -9.40 17.24
C ILE A 446 16.51 -9.98 17.48
N ASP A 447 16.63 -11.30 17.68
CA ASP A 447 17.92 -11.95 17.94
C ASP A 447 18.88 -11.83 16.73
N GLU A 448 18.35 -11.82 15.51
CA GLU A 448 19.12 -11.69 14.26
C GLU A 448 19.66 -10.28 13.99
N VAL A 449 19.26 -9.27 14.76
CA VAL A 449 19.77 -7.89 14.58
C VAL A 449 21.28 -7.79 14.83
N ASN A 450 21.79 -8.54 15.80
CA ASN A 450 23.22 -8.53 16.13
C ASN A 450 23.63 -9.87 16.73
N GLU A 451 24.75 -10.44 16.25
CA GLU A 451 25.29 -11.74 16.71
C GLU A 451 25.70 -11.78 18.19
N TYR A 452 25.88 -10.62 18.83
CA TYR A 452 26.24 -10.49 20.24
C TYR A 452 25.01 -10.31 21.16
N ILE A 453 23.80 -10.40 20.64
CA ILE A 453 22.58 -10.56 21.43
C ILE A 453 22.57 -12.00 21.94
N THR A 454 22.54 -12.18 23.26
CA THR A 454 22.58 -13.50 23.89
C THR A 454 21.20 -14.07 24.16
N SER A 455 20.25 -13.22 24.47
CA SER A 455 18.83 -13.58 24.64
C SER A 455 17.93 -12.35 24.65
N ASN A 456 16.64 -12.54 24.37
CA ASN A 456 15.62 -11.52 24.62
C ASN A 456 14.47 -12.10 25.43
N ASP A 457 13.87 -11.31 26.30
CA ASP A 457 12.57 -11.58 26.95
C ASP A 457 11.57 -10.52 26.51
N THR A 458 10.61 -10.95 25.70
CA THR A 458 9.65 -10.07 25.07
C THR A 458 8.24 -10.33 25.58
N GLN A 459 7.60 -9.25 26.03
CA GLN A 459 6.19 -9.22 26.40
C GLN A 459 5.40 -8.51 25.30
N VAL A 460 4.30 -9.11 24.89
CA VAL A 460 3.41 -8.55 23.87
C VAL A 460 2.02 -8.42 24.46
N ARG A 461 1.42 -7.24 24.30
CA ARG A 461 0.04 -6.94 24.67
C ARG A 461 -0.70 -6.42 23.46
N LEU A 462 -1.98 -6.68 23.37
CA LEU A 462 -2.81 -6.15 22.30
C LEU A 462 -3.44 -4.83 22.75
N LEU A 463 -3.37 -3.81 21.90
CA LEU A 463 -3.82 -2.46 22.19
C LEU A 463 -4.81 -2.00 21.12
N LYS A 464 -5.89 -1.34 21.58
CA LYS A 464 -6.85 -0.62 20.74
C LYS A 464 -6.96 0.82 21.19
N GLU A 465 -6.86 1.76 20.26
CA GLU A 465 -7.13 3.17 20.50
C GLU A 465 -8.61 3.48 20.34
N ILE A 466 -9.14 4.28 21.22
CA ILE A 466 -10.52 4.80 21.17
C ILE A 466 -10.52 6.32 21.34
N THR A 467 -11.40 6.99 20.61
CA THR A 467 -11.59 8.45 20.64
C THR A 467 -13.04 8.78 21.02
N PRO A 468 -13.42 8.65 22.30
CA PRO A 468 -14.77 8.99 22.71
C PRO A 468 -15.08 10.47 22.54
N THR A 469 -16.31 10.81 22.15
CA THR A 469 -16.77 12.20 22.09
C THR A 469 -16.72 12.81 23.46
N LEU A 470 -16.08 13.99 23.58
CA LEU A 470 -15.92 14.68 24.86
C LEU A 470 -17.27 15.16 25.41
N ASN A 471 -17.43 15.00 26.72
CA ASN A 471 -18.61 15.43 27.49
C ASN A 471 -19.94 14.76 27.13
N GLU A 472 -19.91 13.72 26.30
CA GLU A 472 -21.06 12.89 25.96
C GLU A 472 -20.94 11.49 26.58
N GLN A 473 -22.06 10.85 26.88
CA GLN A 473 -22.08 9.45 27.30
C GLN A 473 -21.99 8.55 26.08
N VAL A 474 -20.93 7.77 26.01
CA VAL A 474 -20.64 6.88 24.88
C VAL A 474 -20.61 5.42 25.32
N ASN A 475 -21.21 4.54 24.52
CA ASN A 475 -21.07 3.10 24.65
C ASN A 475 -20.03 2.61 23.64
N ILE A 476 -19.03 1.89 24.11
CA ILE A 476 -17.92 1.42 23.30
C ILE A 476 -17.84 -0.10 23.39
N THR A 477 -17.84 -0.76 22.25
CA THR A 477 -17.64 -2.20 22.15
C THR A 477 -16.35 -2.48 21.38
N ILE A 478 -15.42 -3.20 21.97
CA ILE A 478 -14.14 -3.60 21.38
C ILE A 478 -14.10 -5.11 21.34
N ASN A 479 -13.93 -5.68 20.17
CA ASN A 479 -13.74 -7.12 20.03
C ASN A 479 -12.28 -7.40 19.64
N PHE A 480 -11.49 -7.89 20.57
CA PHE A 480 -10.10 -8.27 20.33
C PHE A 480 -9.97 -9.60 19.57
N ASN A 481 -11.07 -10.36 19.42
CA ASN A 481 -11.12 -11.65 18.71
C ASN A 481 -10.04 -12.68 19.13
N ASN A 482 -9.41 -12.48 20.26
CA ASN A 482 -8.40 -13.36 20.86
C ASN A 482 -8.79 -13.69 22.29
N GLU A 483 -8.55 -14.92 22.73
CA GLU A 483 -8.73 -15.27 24.14
C GLU A 483 -7.81 -14.42 25.02
N LEU A 484 -8.38 -13.80 26.06
CA LEU A 484 -7.63 -13.01 27.02
C LEU A 484 -7.19 -13.88 28.21
N GLN A 485 -6.12 -13.45 28.86
CA GLN A 485 -5.61 -14.11 30.04
C GLN A 485 -6.60 -13.89 31.20
N ALA A 486 -7.34 -14.94 31.62
CA ALA A 486 -8.18 -14.83 32.79
C ALA A 486 -7.33 -14.80 34.08
N ARG A 487 -7.72 -14.00 35.07
CA ARG A 487 -7.04 -14.01 36.37
C ARG A 487 -7.09 -15.43 36.96
N ARG A 488 -5.94 -16.00 37.28
CA ARG A 488 -5.86 -17.26 38.00
C ARG A 488 -5.96 -16.99 39.49
N THR A 489 -7.04 -17.48 40.12
CA THR A 489 -7.07 -17.63 41.57
C THR A 489 -6.16 -18.81 41.90
N LEU A 490 -5.03 -18.56 42.55
CA LEU A 490 -4.21 -19.64 43.11
C LEU A 490 -5.02 -20.38 44.18
N CYS A 491 -4.78 -21.68 44.32
CA CYS A 491 -5.42 -22.53 45.34
C CYS A 491 -5.22 -22.02 46.79
N THR A 492 -4.39 -21.01 47.00
CA THR A 492 -4.11 -20.33 48.28
C THR A 492 -5.00 -19.13 48.56
N GLY A 493 -5.96 -18.78 47.67
CA GLY A 493 -6.83 -17.62 47.84
C GLY A 493 -6.16 -16.27 47.54
N VAL A 494 -4.88 -16.26 47.14
CA VAL A 494 -4.18 -15.04 46.73
C VAL A 494 -4.46 -14.77 45.25
N ILE A 495 -5.16 -13.68 44.98
CA ILE A 495 -5.36 -13.17 43.60
C ILE A 495 -4.02 -12.61 43.15
N HIS A 496 -3.43 -13.22 42.12
CA HIS A 496 -2.27 -12.59 41.45
C HIS A 496 -2.74 -11.30 40.78
N ASN A 497 -2.15 -10.18 41.18
CA ASN A 497 -2.55 -8.82 40.81
C ASN A 497 -2.23 -8.43 39.34
N SER A 498 -2.19 -9.37 38.40
CA SER A 498 -2.03 -9.00 36.98
C SER A 498 -3.38 -8.58 36.40
N VAL A 499 -3.56 -7.29 36.29
CA VAL A 499 -4.68 -6.68 35.56
C VAL A 499 -4.61 -7.14 34.11
N VAL A 500 -5.70 -7.71 33.58
CA VAL A 500 -5.75 -8.23 32.21
C VAL A 500 -6.03 -7.11 31.22
N LEU A 501 -6.90 -6.16 31.64
CA LEU A 501 -7.23 -4.96 30.87
C LEU A 501 -6.82 -3.71 31.66
N THR A 502 -6.15 -2.78 30.99
CA THR A 502 -5.85 -1.45 31.53
C THR A 502 -5.98 -0.40 30.42
N THR A 503 -6.31 0.85 30.79
CA THR A 503 -6.35 1.96 29.83
C THR A 503 -5.28 3.00 30.13
N SER A 504 -5.00 3.87 29.17
CA SER A 504 -4.28 5.13 29.42
C SER A 504 -5.11 6.05 30.31
N TYR A 505 -4.47 7.11 30.82
CA TYR A 505 -5.12 8.10 31.67
C TYR A 505 -6.11 8.97 30.89
N PHE A 506 -7.23 9.30 31.56
CA PHE A 506 -8.24 10.26 31.05
C PHE A 506 -8.91 10.98 32.21
N THR A 507 -9.65 12.04 31.94
CA THR A 507 -10.47 12.74 32.95
C THR A 507 -11.91 12.24 32.85
N TYR A 508 -12.35 11.49 33.86
CA TYR A 508 -13.69 10.95 33.96
C TYR A 508 -14.66 11.98 34.51
N VAL A 509 -15.88 11.99 34.01
CA VAL A 509 -17.00 12.81 34.52
C VAL A 509 -18.09 11.87 35.03
N ASP A 510 -18.42 11.96 36.30
CA ASP A 510 -19.48 11.14 36.90
C ASP A 510 -20.89 11.66 36.53
N ASP A 511 -21.92 10.96 37.03
CA ASP A 511 -23.31 11.31 36.76
C ASP A 511 -23.74 12.65 37.42
N ASP A 512 -23.03 13.09 38.47
CA ASP A 512 -23.21 14.37 39.16
C ASP A 512 -22.40 15.52 38.53
N GLY A 513 -21.61 15.23 37.50
CA GLY A 513 -20.77 16.20 36.80
C GLY A 513 -19.40 16.47 37.46
N ILE A 514 -19.02 15.70 38.48
CA ILE A 514 -17.72 15.80 39.13
C ILE A 514 -16.64 15.20 38.24
N GLN A 515 -15.57 15.94 38.04
CA GLN A 515 -14.43 15.52 37.24
C GLN A 515 -13.36 14.84 38.08
N THR A 516 -12.88 13.68 37.62
CA THR A 516 -11.75 12.97 38.22
C THR A 516 -10.63 12.84 37.22
N GLU A 517 -9.52 13.55 37.47
CA GLU A 517 -8.32 13.48 36.64
C GLU A 517 -7.52 12.20 36.92
N PHE A 518 -6.78 11.73 35.91
CA PHE A 518 -5.95 10.52 35.95
C PHE A 518 -6.73 9.24 36.26
N ALA A 519 -7.97 9.18 35.80
CA ALA A 519 -8.77 7.97 35.85
C ALA A 519 -8.30 6.94 34.81
N GLN A 520 -8.44 5.66 35.12
CA GLN A 520 -8.18 4.53 34.26
C GLN A 520 -9.29 3.48 34.41
N ILE A 521 -9.47 2.63 33.39
CA ILE A 521 -10.35 1.47 33.47
C ILE A 521 -9.48 0.22 33.64
N ARG A 522 -9.91 -0.69 34.51
CA ARG A 522 -9.33 -2.04 34.63
C ARG A 522 -10.42 -3.10 34.81
N ASP A 523 -10.03 -4.36 34.57
CA ASP A 523 -10.87 -5.49 34.89
C ASP A 523 -10.79 -5.86 36.38
N THR A 524 -11.89 -6.33 36.95
CA THR A 524 -11.97 -6.78 38.34
C THR A 524 -11.60 -8.25 38.48
N GLY A 525 -11.54 -9.00 37.36
CA GLY A 525 -11.21 -10.43 37.32
C GLY A 525 -12.41 -11.37 37.34
N ASP A 526 -13.61 -10.84 37.54
CA ASP A 526 -14.90 -11.56 37.55
C ASP A 526 -15.75 -11.29 36.30
N GLY A 527 -15.20 -10.53 35.34
CA GLY A 527 -15.87 -10.15 34.10
C GLY A 527 -16.44 -8.73 34.10
N ASN A 528 -16.28 -7.98 35.20
CA ASN A 528 -16.67 -6.57 35.28
C ASN A 528 -15.50 -5.63 35.01
N LEU A 529 -15.82 -4.40 34.61
CA LEU A 529 -14.88 -3.30 34.45
C LEU A 529 -15.18 -2.21 35.49
N GLU A 530 -14.14 -1.66 36.11
CA GLU A 530 -14.24 -0.56 37.05
C GLU A 530 -13.38 0.64 36.62
N ILE A 531 -13.76 1.85 37.03
CA ILE A 531 -12.93 3.04 36.93
C ILE A 531 -12.21 3.23 38.25
N TYR A 532 -10.90 3.42 38.19
CA TYR A 532 -10.07 3.64 39.35
C TYR A 532 -9.07 4.78 39.13
N LYS A 533 -8.49 5.27 40.20
CA LYS A 533 -7.38 6.21 40.21
C LYS A 533 -6.31 5.70 41.18
N THR A 534 -5.05 5.91 40.84
CA THR A 534 -3.93 5.61 41.75
C THR A 534 -3.60 6.83 42.61
N VAL A 535 -3.69 6.70 43.92
CA VAL A 535 -3.33 7.74 44.91
C VAL A 535 -2.35 7.10 45.88
N ASP A 536 -1.16 7.68 46.07
CA ASP A 536 -0.12 7.20 46.97
C ASP A 536 0.23 5.70 46.81
N ASN A 537 0.26 5.20 45.56
CA ASN A 537 0.44 3.79 45.20
C ASN A 537 -0.72 2.84 45.61
N GLU A 538 -1.85 3.37 46.06
CA GLU A 538 -3.05 2.61 46.31
C GLU A 538 -4.10 2.85 45.23
N PHE A 539 -4.86 1.81 44.89
CA PHE A 539 -5.94 1.88 43.91
C PHE A 539 -7.25 2.31 44.59
N VAL A 540 -7.75 3.46 44.21
CA VAL A 540 -9.04 3.97 44.70
C VAL A 540 -10.08 3.80 43.58
N THR A 541 -11.09 2.96 43.82
CA THR A 541 -12.20 2.77 42.87
C THR A 541 -13.11 3.99 42.88
N ILE A 542 -13.40 4.52 41.70
CA ILE A 542 -14.26 5.70 41.47
C ILE A 542 -15.67 5.24 41.07
N LYS A 543 -15.75 4.21 40.20
CA LYS A 543 -17.02 3.61 39.77
C LYS A 543 -16.84 2.11 39.66
N ASP A 544 -17.62 1.35 40.44
CA ASP A 544 -17.47 -0.10 40.59
C ASP A 544 -17.84 -0.91 39.35
N SER A 545 -18.68 -0.35 38.47
CA SER A 545 -19.09 -1.01 37.23
C SER A 545 -19.31 0.01 36.11
N ILE A 546 -18.49 -0.10 35.05
CA ILE A 546 -18.60 0.71 33.84
C ILE A 546 -18.84 -0.16 32.60
N GLY A 547 -18.79 -1.49 32.75
CA GLY A 547 -18.93 -2.40 31.63
C GLY A 547 -18.56 -3.84 31.96
N SER A 548 -18.37 -4.65 30.93
CA SER A 548 -18.05 -6.06 31.06
C SER A 548 -16.93 -6.50 30.11
N ILE A 549 -16.22 -7.55 30.49
CA ILE A 549 -15.20 -8.22 29.70
C ILE A 549 -15.48 -9.72 29.62
N ASN A 550 -15.46 -10.26 28.40
CA ASN A 550 -15.54 -11.69 28.16
C ASN A 550 -14.16 -12.22 27.75
N TYR A 551 -13.47 -12.89 28.66
CA TYR A 551 -12.10 -13.36 28.44
C TYR A 551 -11.98 -14.43 27.35
N ASN A 552 -13.03 -15.23 27.10
CA ASN A 552 -12.96 -16.35 26.16
C ASN A 552 -12.96 -15.90 24.69
N ILE A 553 -13.65 -14.80 24.40
CA ILE A 553 -13.79 -14.27 23.03
C ILE A 553 -13.08 -12.93 22.86
N GLY A 554 -12.56 -12.33 23.93
CA GLY A 554 -11.90 -11.03 23.90
C GLY A 554 -12.84 -9.86 23.68
N LEU A 555 -14.11 -9.98 24.10
CA LEU A 555 -15.09 -8.91 23.95
C LEU A 555 -15.08 -8.00 25.17
N VAL A 556 -14.91 -6.72 24.96
CA VAL A 556 -14.92 -5.64 25.96
C VAL A 556 -16.06 -4.68 25.65
N GLN A 557 -16.93 -4.44 26.61
CA GLN A 557 -18.04 -3.50 26.50
C GLN A 557 -17.93 -2.46 27.60
N ILE A 558 -17.78 -1.20 27.24
CA ILE A 558 -17.75 -0.06 28.14
C ILE A 558 -19.04 0.72 27.93
N ASN A 559 -19.82 0.93 28.98
CA ASN A 559 -21.16 1.52 28.90
C ASN A 559 -21.17 2.87 29.59
N ASN A 560 -21.84 3.85 28.97
CA ASN A 560 -22.06 5.17 29.53
C ASN A 560 -20.76 5.89 30.00
N LEU A 561 -19.68 5.69 29.25
CA LEU A 561 -18.42 6.38 29.55
C LEU A 561 -18.55 7.85 29.16
N LYS A 562 -18.29 8.76 30.11
CA LYS A 562 -18.25 10.20 29.88
C LYS A 562 -16.88 10.73 30.24
N VAL A 563 -16.21 11.34 29.26
CA VAL A 563 -14.84 11.83 29.36
C VAL A 563 -14.81 13.32 29.02
N SER A 564 -14.15 14.13 29.84
CA SER A 564 -13.97 15.56 29.56
C SER A 564 -12.66 15.88 28.85
N SER A 565 -11.61 15.09 29.08
CA SER A 565 -10.32 15.24 28.41
C SER A 565 -9.51 13.94 28.41
N TYR A 566 -8.68 13.78 27.40
CA TYR A 566 -7.66 12.75 27.29
C TYR A 566 -6.52 13.26 26.41
N GLU A 567 -5.34 12.67 26.53
CA GLU A 567 -4.16 13.04 25.76
C GLU A 567 -4.12 12.16 24.49
N ASN A 568 -4.24 12.77 23.30
CA ASN A 568 -4.35 12.14 21.98
C ASN A 568 -5.53 11.15 21.85
N ASN A 569 -5.42 9.93 22.40
CA ASN A 569 -6.40 8.85 22.37
C ASN A 569 -6.41 8.11 23.69
N ILE A 570 -7.50 7.40 24.00
CA ILE A 570 -7.50 6.45 25.11
C ILE A 570 -7.06 5.08 24.57
N SER A 571 -5.91 4.60 25.04
CA SER A 571 -5.39 3.28 24.69
C SER A 571 -5.95 2.23 25.63
N VAL A 572 -6.60 1.21 25.08
CA VAL A 572 -7.11 0.04 25.83
C VAL A 572 -6.15 -1.12 25.59
N LEU A 573 -5.40 -1.52 26.60
CA LEU A 573 -4.42 -2.60 26.55
C LEU A 573 -4.99 -3.86 27.19
N VAL A 574 -4.77 -5.01 26.53
CA VAL A 574 -5.17 -6.32 27.07
C VAL A 574 -4.04 -7.33 26.96
N ASN A 575 -4.00 -8.25 27.92
CA ASN A 575 -3.10 -9.40 27.88
C ASN A 575 -3.81 -10.57 27.22
N THR A 576 -3.27 -11.06 26.11
CA THR A 576 -3.77 -12.26 25.44
C THR A 576 -3.32 -13.53 26.18
N LYS A 577 -4.14 -14.57 26.15
CA LYS A 577 -3.81 -15.88 26.75
C LYS A 577 -2.65 -16.56 26.02
N ASN A 578 -2.63 -16.45 24.70
CA ASN A 578 -1.56 -16.93 23.85
C ASN A 578 -0.66 -15.77 23.45
N LYS A 579 0.63 -16.01 23.30
CA LYS A 579 1.58 -14.99 22.80
C LYS A 579 1.41 -14.73 21.29
N ASP A 580 0.89 -15.70 20.53
CA ASP A 580 0.48 -15.51 19.15
C ASP A 580 -0.87 -14.77 19.12
N ILE A 581 -0.99 -13.76 18.24
CA ILE A 581 -2.21 -12.97 18.06
C ILE A 581 -2.76 -13.25 16.66
N ILE A 582 -4.02 -13.63 16.60
CA ILE A 582 -4.70 -13.96 15.34
C ILE A 582 -5.46 -12.72 14.87
N ALA A 583 -5.15 -12.29 13.64
CA ALA A 583 -5.90 -11.23 12.97
C ALA A 583 -7.12 -11.81 12.25
N THR A 584 -8.31 -11.48 12.73
CA THR A 584 -9.56 -11.98 12.16
C THR A 584 -10.32 -10.89 11.40
N ARG A 585 -10.94 -11.25 10.28
CA ARG A 585 -11.79 -10.35 9.48
C ARG A 585 -11.03 -9.06 9.05
N ASN A 586 -11.62 -7.89 9.36
CA ASN A 586 -11.10 -6.57 9.04
C ASN A 586 -10.04 -6.04 10.03
N MET A 587 -9.56 -6.90 10.94
CA MET A 587 -8.52 -6.54 11.90
C MET A 587 -7.16 -6.46 11.19
N ILE A 588 -6.43 -5.38 11.42
CA ILE A 588 -5.04 -5.21 11.01
C ILE A 588 -4.19 -5.04 12.26
N LEU A 589 -3.13 -5.82 12.34
CA LEU A 589 -2.11 -5.70 13.40
C LEU A 589 -0.99 -4.79 12.92
N ASN A 590 -0.52 -3.93 13.82
CA ASN A 590 0.55 -2.98 13.56
C ASN A 590 1.47 -2.86 14.77
N ILE A 591 2.74 -2.50 14.56
CA ILE A 591 3.69 -2.17 15.63
C ILE A 591 4.15 -0.74 15.40
N GLU A 592 3.91 0.14 16.36
CA GLU A 592 4.38 1.51 16.29
C GLU A 592 5.48 1.78 17.32
N PRO A 593 6.47 2.65 16.98
CA PRO A 593 7.56 3.02 17.90
C PRO A 593 7.07 3.53 19.26
N ARG A 594 5.97 4.27 19.28
CA ARG A 594 5.38 4.83 20.53
C ARG A 594 4.85 3.76 21.50
N TYR A 595 4.58 2.55 21.01
CA TYR A 595 4.13 1.41 21.81
C TYR A 595 5.20 0.34 21.98
N THR A 596 6.46 0.69 21.68
CA THR A 596 7.59 -0.24 21.77
C THR A 596 8.61 0.28 22.79
N THR A 597 8.87 -0.52 23.81
CA THR A 597 9.89 -0.23 24.83
C THR A 597 11.01 -1.26 24.73
N ILE A 598 12.23 -0.79 24.50
CA ILE A 598 13.41 -1.63 24.36
C ILE A 598 14.38 -1.34 25.51
N ASN A 599 14.63 -2.33 26.35
CA ASN A 599 15.62 -2.28 27.41
C ASN A 599 16.80 -3.14 27.00
N VAL A 600 17.98 -2.55 26.92
CA VAL A 600 19.22 -3.31 26.68
C VAL A 600 19.92 -3.52 28.02
N LEU A 601 20.07 -4.79 28.38
CA LEU A 601 20.75 -5.22 29.60
C LEU A 601 22.15 -5.69 29.24
N GLU A 602 23.15 -5.03 29.82
CA GLU A 602 24.55 -5.36 29.57
C GLU A 602 24.96 -6.65 30.30
N THR A 603 25.56 -7.56 29.55
CA THR A 603 26.15 -8.78 30.12
C THR A 603 27.68 -8.73 29.97
N LEU A 604 28.39 -8.98 31.08
CA LEU A 604 29.85 -8.96 31.15
C LEU A 604 30.49 -10.36 30.99
N ARG A 605 29.78 -11.30 30.34
CA ARG A 605 30.29 -12.68 30.18
C ARG A 605 30.70 -12.98 28.75
#